data_ceecaa602944c392ea5de4f5d33721ec
#
_entry.id   ceecaa602944c392ea5de4f5d33721ec
#
_cell.length_a   1.000
_cell.length_b   1.000
_cell.length_c   1.000
_cell.angle_alpha   90.00
_cell.angle_beta   90.00
_cell.angle_gamma   90.00
#
_symmetry.space_group_name_H-M   'P 1'
#
loop_
_entity.id
_entity.type
_entity.pdbx_description
1 polymer ?
#
loop_
_entity_poly.entity_id
_entity_poly.type
_entity_poly.pdbx_seq_one_letter_code
_entity_poly.pdbx_strand_id
1 'polypeptide(L)'
;LAMHYTADVTLAFSSVSHICRDVNYGWLLRNVHANGASLFFICMYCHIGRGLYYGSYNKMETWNIGVILFLVTILTAFMGYVLVWGQMSFWAATVITNLVSAIPYIGTTLVQWLWGGFSVDNATLTRFFAFHFLFPFIIVALSVIHLLFLHNSGANNPVGLNSNYDKSPFHIYYTTKDTVGFVALIAGLLALALXFPGALTDPENFIPA
;
A
#
# COMPACT_ATOMS: atom_id res chain seq x y z
N LEU A 1 15.13 -0.81 -4.42
CA LEU A 1 14.51 -1.26 -5.70
C LEU A 1 14.59 -0.15 -6.75
N ALA A 2 14.27 1.09 -6.39
CA ALA A 2 14.24 2.21 -7.35
C ALA A 2 15.58 2.44 -8.05
N MET A 3 16.69 2.11 -7.39
CA MET A 3 18.02 2.33 -7.97
C MET A 3 18.30 1.40 -9.16
N HIS A 4 17.55 0.31 -9.28
CA HIS A 4 17.78 -0.69 -10.33
C HIS A 4 16.60 -0.86 -11.27
N TYR A 5 15.49 -0.15 -11.02
CA TYR A 5 14.26 -0.24 -11.82
C TYR A 5 14.29 0.81 -12.94
N THR A 6 13.81 0.45 -14.12
CA THR A 6 13.70 1.37 -15.26
C THR A 6 12.24 1.48 -15.68
N ALA A 7 11.66 2.68 -15.61
CA ALA A 7 10.26 2.93 -15.96
C ALA A 7 10.13 3.19 -17.46
N ASP A 8 10.27 2.12 -18.23
CA ASP A 8 10.19 2.15 -19.69
C ASP A 8 9.51 0.86 -20.14
N VAL A 9 8.54 0.95 -21.03
CA VAL A 9 7.71 -0.21 -21.38
C VAL A 9 8.52 -1.36 -22.00
N THR A 10 9.67 -1.07 -22.59
CA THR A 10 10.52 -2.12 -23.14
C THR A 10 11.51 -2.70 -22.13
N LEU A 11 11.72 -2.02 -21.00
CA LEU A 11 12.76 -2.38 -20.03
C LEU A 11 12.22 -2.69 -18.63
N ALA A 12 10.98 -2.30 -18.31
CA ALA A 12 10.46 -2.40 -16.94
C ALA A 12 10.48 -3.85 -16.45
N PHE A 13 9.90 -4.77 -17.21
CA PHE A 13 9.83 -6.17 -16.80
C PHE A 13 11.21 -6.77 -16.62
N SER A 14 12.11 -6.52 -17.57
CA SER A 14 13.48 -7.04 -17.48
C SER A 14 14.26 -6.42 -16.32
N SER A 15 14.00 -5.14 -15.99
CA SER A 15 14.67 -4.51 -14.85
C SER A 15 14.21 -5.14 -13.53
N VAL A 16 12.95 -5.53 -13.42
CA VAL A 16 12.46 -6.27 -12.22
C VAL A 16 13.12 -7.64 -12.16
N SER A 17 13.22 -8.35 -13.29
CA SER A 17 13.94 -9.63 -13.36
C SER A 17 15.40 -9.46 -12.96
N HIS A 18 16.04 -8.40 -13.43
CA HIS A 18 17.42 -8.09 -13.06
C HIS A 18 17.56 -7.91 -11.54
N ILE A 19 16.63 -7.19 -10.92
CA ILE A 19 16.65 -7.03 -9.48
C ILE A 19 16.60 -8.39 -8.77
N CYS A 20 15.73 -9.28 -9.25
CA CYS A 20 15.54 -10.58 -8.62
C CYS A 20 16.73 -11.52 -8.83
N ARG A 21 17.44 -11.40 -9.95
CA ARG A 21 18.44 -12.40 -10.33
C ARG A 21 19.88 -11.93 -10.14
N ASP A 22 20.15 -10.66 -10.34
CA ASP A 22 21.54 -10.16 -10.45
C ASP A 22 21.94 -9.22 -9.33
N VAL A 23 21.00 -8.49 -8.74
CA VAL A 23 21.30 -7.53 -7.67
C VAL A 23 21.44 -8.28 -6.35
N ASN A 24 22.50 -7.98 -5.58
CA ASN A 24 22.72 -8.63 -4.28
C ASN A 24 21.50 -8.41 -3.37
N TYR A 25 20.90 -9.50 -2.93
CA TYR A 25 19.70 -9.50 -2.08
C TYR A 25 18.49 -8.83 -2.71
N GLY A 26 18.54 -8.57 -4.03
CA GLY A 26 17.41 -8.00 -4.74
C GLY A 26 16.18 -8.88 -4.68
N TRP A 27 16.38 -10.21 -4.79
CA TRP A 27 15.28 -11.17 -4.64
C TRP A 27 14.59 -11.02 -3.29
N LEU A 28 15.36 -10.81 -2.23
CA LEU A 28 14.80 -10.67 -0.90
C LEU A 28 14.00 -9.36 -0.77
N LEU A 29 14.58 -8.26 -1.20
CA LEU A 29 13.91 -6.96 -1.16
C LEU A 29 12.63 -6.97 -1.99
N ARG A 30 12.67 -7.57 -3.18
CA ARG A 30 11.50 -7.66 -4.04
C ARG A 30 10.40 -8.51 -3.38
N ASN A 31 10.78 -9.67 -2.82
CA ASN A 31 9.80 -10.55 -2.19
C ASN A 31 9.20 -9.94 -0.92
N VAL A 32 10.02 -9.28 -0.11
CA VAL A 32 9.54 -8.58 1.08
C VAL A 32 8.61 -7.43 0.68
N HIS A 33 8.96 -6.70 -0.38
CA HIS A 33 8.12 -5.59 -0.85
C HIS A 33 6.76 -6.08 -1.34
N ALA A 34 6.76 -7.09 -2.20
CA ALA A 34 5.51 -7.61 -2.78
C ALA A 34 4.60 -8.23 -1.72
N ASN A 35 5.15 -9.09 -0.86
CA ASN A 35 4.36 -9.73 0.18
C ASN A 35 4.02 -8.75 1.31
N GLY A 36 4.90 -7.78 1.54
CA GLY A 36 4.64 -6.71 2.50
C GLY A 36 3.43 -5.90 2.12
N ALA A 37 3.23 -5.64 0.83
CA ALA A 37 2.03 -4.93 0.37
C ALA A 37 0.76 -5.69 0.76
N SER A 38 0.73 -7.00 0.56
CA SER A 38 -0.42 -7.81 0.94
C SER A 38 -0.67 -7.77 2.44
N LEU A 39 0.39 -7.96 3.24
CA LEU A 39 0.25 -7.91 4.70
C LEU A 39 -0.16 -6.53 5.19
N PHE A 40 0.31 -5.48 4.53
CA PHE A 40 -0.09 -4.11 4.87
C PHE A 40 -1.61 -3.96 4.77
N PHE A 41 -2.21 -4.47 3.70
CA PHE A 41 -3.67 -4.41 3.54
C PHE A 41 -4.39 -5.28 4.56
N ILE A 42 -3.88 -6.48 4.85
CA ILE A 42 -4.49 -7.32 5.88
C ILE A 42 -4.52 -6.57 7.21
N CYS A 43 -3.39 -5.94 7.58
CA CYS A 43 -3.31 -5.17 8.82
C CYS A 43 -4.28 -3.99 8.80
N MET A 44 -4.39 -3.28 7.66
CA MET A 44 -5.33 -2.17 7.55
C MET A 44 -6.78 -2.63 7.67
N TYR A 45 -7.13 -3.77 7.08
CA TYR A 45 -8.49 -4.29 7.22
C TYR A 45 -8.81 -4.63 8.66
N CYS A 46 -7.86 -5.26 9.37
CA CYS A 46 -8.03 -5.54 10.80
C CYS A 46 -8.14 -4.23 11.60
N HIS A 47 -7.34 -3.25 11.24
CA HIS A 47 -7.33 -1.93 11.89
C HIS A 47 -8.69 -1.22 11.72
N ILE A 48 -9.22 -1.22 10.50
CA ILE A 48 -10.53 -0.63 10.20
C ILE A 48 -11.64 -1.42 10.91
N GLY A 49 -11.55 -2.74 10.85
CA GLY A 49 -12.52 -3.62 11.53
C GLY A 49 -12.54 -3.38 13.03
N ARG A 50 -11.36 -3.16 13.63
CA ARG A 50 -11.27 -2.82 15.05
C ARG A 50 -11.99 -1.49 15.32
N GLY A 51 -11.80 -0.49 14.43
CA GLY A 51 -12.46 0.79 14.58
C GLY A 51 -13.98 0.68 14.52
N LEU A 52 -14.48 -0.20 13.64
CA LEU A 52 -15.91 -0.44 13.54
C LEU A 52 -16.45 -1.17 14.78
N TYR A 53 -15.74 -2.20 15.22
CA TYR A 53 -16.18 -3.02 16.35
C TYR A 53 -16.21 -2.23 17.66
N TYR A 54 -15.16 -1.40 17.88
CA TYR A 54 -15.03 -0.64 19.12
C TYR A 54 -15.80 0.68 19.12
N GLY A 55 -16.37 1.08 17.96
CA GLY A 55 -17.01 2.39 17.83
C GLY A 55 -16.02 3.55 17.77
N SER A 56 -14.77 3.26 17.42
CA SER A 56 -13.72 4.29 17.38
C SER A 56 -13.94 5.32 16.25
N TYR A 57 -14.78 4.98 15.25
CA TYR A 57 -15.13 5.92 14.17
C TYR A 57 -15.79 7.21 14.70
N ASN A 58 -16.26 7.21 15.93
CA ASN A 58 -16.81 8.42 16.55
C ASN A 58 -15.74 9.48 16.79
N LYS A 59 -14.46 9.11 16.76
CA LYS A 59 -13.35 10.07 16.78
C LYS A 59 -13.14 10.57 15.36
N MET A 60 -13.95 11.56 14.97
CA MET A 60 -14.14 11.95 13.57
C MET A 60 -12.87 12.33 12.85
N GLU A 61 -12.02 13.15 13.49
CA GLU A 61 -10.79 13.61 12.82
C GLU A 61 -9.85 12.43 12.54
N THR A 62 -9.68 11.56 13.53
CA THR A 62 -8.83 10.37 13.38
C THR A 62 -9.36 9.46 12.29
N TRP A 63 -10.67 9.20 12.31
CA TRP A 63 -11.31 8.36 11.31
C TRP A 63 -11.15 8.93 9.90
N ASN A 64 -11.39 10.23 9.75
CA ASN A 64 -11.35 10.85 8.41
C ASN A 64 -9.94 10.83 7.82
N ILE A 65 -8.92 11.12 8.63
CA ILE A 65 -7.53 11.02 8.13
C ILE A 65 -7.22 9.56 7.79
N GLY A 66 -7.73 8.62 8.58
CA GLY A 66 -7.56 7.19 8.27
C GLY A 66 -8.17 6.80 6.93
N VAL A 67 -9.35 7.35 6.59
CA VAL A 67 -9.98 7.09 5.28
C VAL A 67 -9.08 7.61 4.16
N ILE A 68 -8.54 8.82 4.33
CA ILE A 68 -7.62 9.38 3.32
C ILE A 68 -6.38 8.50 3.20
N LEU A 69 -5.81 8.06 4.34
CA LEU A 69 -4.67 7.14 4.34
C LEU A 69 -4.98 5.86 3.57
N PHE A 70 -6.16 5.29 3.79
CA PHE A 70 -6.57 4.06 3.10
C PHE A 70 -6.60 4.27 1.59
N LEU A 71 -7.23 5.38 1.14
CA LEU A 71 -7.34 5.68 -0.29
C LEU A 71 -5.95 5.92 -0.92
N VAL A 72 -5.08 6.67 -0.24
CA VAL A 72 -3.73 6.92 -0.76
C VAL A 72 -2.93 5.62 -0.81
N THR A 73 -3.13 4.72 0.16
CA THR A 73 -2.44 3.43 0.15
C THR A 73 -2.93 2.55 -1.01
N ILE A 74 -4.25 2.56 -1.29
CA ILE A 74 -4.79 1.83 -2.45
C ILE A 74 -4.14 2.34 -3.74
N LEU A 75 -4.09 3.66 -3.91
CA LEU A 75 -3.45 4.25 -5.10
C LEU A 75 -1.98 3.89 -5.18
N THR A 76 -1.28 3.94 -4.05
CA THR A 76 0.15 3.60 -4.01
C THR A 76 0.38 2.17 -4.46
N ALA A 77 -0.39 1.23 -3.90
CA ALA A 77 -0.24 -0.19 -4.23
C ALA A 77 -0.60 -0.48 -5.68
N PHE A 78 -1.71 0.11 -6.15
CA PHE A 78 -2.14 -0.06 -7.55
C PHE A 78 -1.03 0.38 -8.51
N MET A 79 -0.50 1.59 -8.31
CA MET A 79 0.56 2.09 -9.18
C MET A 79 1.81 1.20 -9.12
N GLY A 80 2.15 0.69 -7.92
CA GLY A 80 3.31 -0.19 -7.78
C GLY A 80 3.16 -1.51 -8.53
N TYR A 81 1.96 -2.07 -8.50
CA TYR A 81 1.69 -3.32 -9.23
C TYR A 81 1.83 -3.12 -10.74
N VAL A 82 1.42 -1.96 -11.23
CA VAL A 82 1.55 -1.63 -12.67
C VAL A 82 3.02 -1.58 -13.09
N LEU A 83 3.92 -1.17 -12.18
CA LEU A 83 5.34 -0.97 -12.52
C LEU A 83 6.05 -2.24 -12.97
N VAL A 84 5.57 -3.42 -12.57
CA VAL A 84 6.16 -4.68 -13.01
C VAL A 84 6.01 -4.86 -14.52
N TRP A 85 4.95 -4.33 -15.10
CA TRP A 85 4.64 -4.37 -16.52
C TRP A 85 4.49 -5.79 -17.05
N GLY A 86 3.87 -6.65 -16.21
CA GLY A 86 3.39 -7.95 -16.66
C GLY A 86 1.99 -7.84 -17.24
N GLN A 87 1.44 -8.96 -17.68
CA GLN A 87 0.11 -8.99 -18.29
C GLN A 87 -0.95 -8.45 -17.34
N MET A 88 -0.93 -8.87 -16.08
CA MET A 88 -1.91 -8.36 -15.10
C MET A 88 -1.68 -6.89 -14.81
N SER A 89 -0.42 -6.43 -14.79
CA SER A 89 -0.10 -5.02 -14.59
C SER A 89 -0.76 -4.15 -15.66
N PHE A 90 -0.56 -4.52 -16.90
CA PHE A 90 -1.06 -3.75 -18.05
C PHE A 90 -2.59 -3.75 -18.10
N TRP A 91 -3.19 -4.94 -17.97
CA TRP A 91 -4.65 -5.02 -18.10
C TRP A 91 -5.36 -4.42 -16.90
N ALA A 92 -4.82 -4.57 -15.69
CA ALA A 92 -5.38 -3.90 -14.52
C ALA A 92 -5.32 -2.38 -14.68
N ALA A 93 -4.19 -1.85 -15.17
CA ALA A 93 -4.08 -0.40 -15.42
C ALA A 93 -5.14 0.04 -16.43
N THR A 94 -5.30 -0.71 -17.51
CA THR A 94 -6.26 -0.36 -18.57
C THR A 94 -7.70 -0.34 -18.03
N VAL A 95 -8.09 -1.39 -17.31
CA VAL A 95 -9.47 -1.51 -16.80
C VAL A 95 -9.75 -0.44 -15.75
N ILE A 96 -8.86 -0.32 -14.76
CA ILE A 96 -9.13 0.57 -13.62
C ILE A 96 -9.12 2.03 -14.05
N THR A 97 -8.18 2.44 -14.90
CA THR A 97 -8.15 3.83 -15.35
C THR A 97 -9.32 4.14 -16.28
N ASN A 98 -9.78 3.16 -17.06
CA ASN A 98 -10.94 3.36 -17.91
C ASN A 98 -12.23 3.60 -17.15
N LEU A 99 -12.32 3.20 -15.87
CA LEU A 99 -13.50 3.52 -15.07
C LEU A 99 -13.74 5.02 -14.97
N VAL A 100 -12.68 5.82 -15.05
CA VAL A 100 -12.79 7.29 -15.01
C VAL A 100 -13.58 7.80 -16.23
N SER A 101 -13.55 7.08 -17.37
CA SER A 101 -14.28 7.51 -18.57
C SER A 101 -15.79 7.52 -18.38
N ALA A 102 -16.31 6.86 -17.33
CA ALA A 102 -17.74 6.88 -17.02
C ALA A 102 -18.24 8.24 -16.51
N ILE A 103 -17.35 9.13 -16.11
CA ILE A 103 -17.74 10.47 -15.64
C ILE A 103 -18.32 11.25 -16.84
N PRO A 104 -19.58 11.73 -16.71
CA PRO A 104 -20.20 12.41 -17.87
C PRO A 104 -19.42 13.64 -18.30
N TYR A 105 -19.38 13.86 -19.61
CA TYR A 105 -18.81 15.01 -20.32
C TYR A 105 -17.29 15.07 -20.28
N ILE A 106 -16.64 14.84 -19.14
CA ILE A 106 -15.20 15.04 -18.99
C ILE A 106 -14.42 13.73 -18.89
N GLY A 107 -15.09 12.60 -18.74
CA GLY A 107 -14.44 11.32 -18.41
C GLY A 107 -13.38 10.91 -19.43
N THR A 108 -13.70 10.99 -20.71
CA THR A 108 -12.74 10.61 -21.77
C THR A 108 -11.49 11.50 -21.73
N THR A 109 -11.69 12.80 -21.57
CA THR A 109 -10.56 13.74 -21.48
C THR A 109 -9.70 13.44 -20.24
N LEU A 110 -10.35 13.16 -19.10
CA LEU A 110 -9.63 12.82 -17.86
C LEU A 110 -8.81 11.54 -18.02
N VAL A 111 -9.38 10.53 -18.67
CA VAL A 111 -8.67 9.26 -18.89
C VAL A 111 -7.43 9.50 -19.75
N GLN A 112 -7.60 10.26 -20.85
CA GLN A 112 -6.47 10.55 -21.74
C GLN A 112 -5.40 11.36 -21.03
N TRP A 113 -5.82 12.29 -20.18
CA TRP A 113 -4.88 13.05 -19.36
C TRP A 113 -4.13 12.12 -18.38
N LEU A 114 -4.84 11.20 -17.77
CA LEU A 114 -4.25 10.24 -16.84
C LEU A 114 -3.24 9.32 -17.54
N TRP A 115 -3.61 8.82 -18.73
CA TRP A 115 -2.69 7.98 -19.51
C TRP A 115 -1.50 8.77 -20.07
N GLY A 116 -1.70 10.04 -20.38
CA GLY A 116 -0.72 10.84 -21.11
C GLY A 116 -0.71 10.54 -22.59
N GLY A 117 -1.83 10.04 -23.11
CA GLY A 117 -1.99 9.65 -24.51
C GLY A 117 -3.35 9.01 -24.71
N PHE A 118 -3.45 8.14 -25.69
CA PHE A 118 -4.74 7.54 -26.05
C PHE A 118 -4.90 6.10 -25.56
N SER A 119 -3.92 5.61 -24.82
CA SER A 119 -3.95 4.29 -24.20
C SER A 119 -2.93 4.26 -23.07
N VAL A 120 -3.00 3.20 -22.24
CA VAL A 120 -1.97 2.93 -21.23
C VAL A 120 -0.68 2.62 -21.98
N ASP A 121 0.38 3.37 -21.71
CA ASP A 121 1.65 3.24 -22.43
C ASP A 121 2.77 3.84 -21.57
N ASN A 122 3.89 4.16 -22.20
CA ASN A 122 5.09 4.63 -21.52
C ASN A 122 4.84 5.86 -20.65
N ALA A 123 4.06 6.83 -21.14
CA ALA A 123 3.75 8.02 -20.35
C ALA A 123 3.01 7.66 -19.07
N THR A 124 2.13 6.67 -19.12
CA THR A 124 1.42 6.17 -17.94
C THR A 124 2.42 5.55 -16.96
N LEU A 125 3.31 4.72 -17.47
CA LEU A 125 4.27 3.99 -16.64
C LEU A 125 5.21 4.95 -15.91
N THR A 126 5.74 5.96 -16.62
CA THR A 126 6.69 6.90 -16.01
C THR A 126 6.03 7.71 -14.89
N ARG A 127 4.81 8.19 -15.10
CA ARG A 127 4.14 8.96 -14.05
C ARG A 127 3.73 8.07 -12.89
N PHE A 128 3.37 6.81 -13.12
CA PHE A 128 3.05 5.89 -12.04
C PHE A 128 4.30 5.58 -11.20
N PHE A 129 5.46 5.48 -11.83
CA PHE A 129 6.70 5.32 -11.08
C PHE A 129 6.96 6.53 -10.17
N ALA A 130 6.80 7.74 -10.70
CA ALA A 130 7.00 8.95 -9.92
C ALA A 130 6.06 9.00 -8.70
N PHE A 131 4.78 8.71 -8.93
CA PHE A 131 3.80 8.77 -7.84
C PHE A 131 3.95 7.62 -6.85
N HIS A 132 4.31 6.43 -7.33
CA HIS A 132 4.57 5.30 -6.42
C HIS A 132 5.75 5.59 -5.50
N PHE A 133 6.74 6.33 -5.99
CA PHE A 133 7.87 6.76 -5.17
C PHE A 133 7.45 7.84 -4.16
N LEU A 134 6.64 8.80 -4.59
CA LEU A 134 6.27 9.97 -3.78
C LEU A 134 5.23 9.65 -2.70
N PHE A 135 4.20 8.87 -3.04
CA PHE A 135 3.03 8.70 -2.16
C PHE A 135 3.36 8.09 -0.81
N PRO A 136 4.31 7.15 -0.67
CA PRO A 136 4.65 6.66 0.67
C PRO A 136 5.12 7.75 1.62
N PHE A 137 5.79 8.78 1.13
CA PHE A 137 6.20 9.91 1.98
C PHE A 137 4.99 10.73 2.43
N ILE A 138 3.99 10.86 1.55
CA ILE A 138 2.72 11.50 1.92
C ILE A 138 2.00 10.64 2.98
N ILE A 139 2.02 9.31 2.83
CA ILE A 139 1.43 8.40 3.81
C ILE A 139 2.09 8.61 5.19
N VAL A 140 3.41 8.75 5.22
CA VAL A 140 4.11 9.00 6.49
C VAL A 140 3.62 10.29 7.13
N ALA A 141 3.53 11.38 6.36
CA ALA A 141 3.06 12.67 6.88
C ALA A 141 1.63 12.56 7.40
N LEU A 142 0.75 11.92 6.63
CA LEU A 142 -0.65 11.73 7.05
C LEU A 142 -0.75 10.82 8.28
N SER A 143 0.14 9.85 8.41
CA SER A 143 0.15 8.97 9.59
C SER A 143 0.49 9.75 10.86
N VAL A 144 1.41 10.71 10.76
CA VAL A 144 1.72 11.58 11.90
C VAL A 144 0.47 12.39 12.28
N ILE A 145 -0.23 12.94 11.29
CA ILE A 145 -1.46 13.69 11.56
C ILE A 145 -2.54 12.79 12.17
N HIS A 146 -2.66 11.57 11.69
CA HIS A 146 -3.60 10.56 12.22
C HIS A 146 -3.34 10.34 13.71
N LEU A 147 -2.06 10.18 14.06
CA LEU A 147 -1.66 9.98 15.46
C LEU A 147 -1.83 11.24 16.30
N LEU A 148 -1.61 12.42 15.71
CA LEU A 148 -1.86 13.68 16.44
C LEU A 148 -3.32 13.78 16.86
N PHE A 149 -4.24 13.48 15.96
CA PHE A 149 -5.67 13.51 16.29
C PHE A 149 -6.03 12.45 17.33
N LEU A 150 -5.43 11.26 17.22
CA LEU A 150 -5.65 10.22 18.22
C LEU A 150 -5.17 10.69 19.60
N HIS A 151 -4.02 11.32 19.64
CA HIS A 151 -3.42 11.76 20.92
C HIS A 151 -4.27 12.85 21.61
N ASN A 152 -4.99 13.64 20.83
CA ASN A 152 -5.83 14.70 21.41
C ASN A 152 -6.93 14.14 22.35
N SER A 153 -7.52 13.00 21.98
CA SER A 153 -8.65 12.43 22.70
C SER A 153 -8.36 11.06 23.32
N GLY A 154 -7.20 10.48 23.00
CA GLY A 154 -6.84 9.14 23.48
C GLY A 154 -7.58 8.04 22.73
N ALA A 155 -7.14 6.81 22.96
CA ALA A 155 -7.74 5.63 22.32
C ALA A 155 -9.08 5.29 22.98
N ASN A 156 -9.94 4.66 22.20
CA ASN A 156 -11.19 4.09 22.71
C ASN A 156 -10.92 2.69 23.28
N ASN A 157 -11.95 2.06 23.84
CA ASN A 157 -11.87 0.70 24.38
C ASN A 157 -13.12 -0.08 24.00
N PRO A 158 -13.12 -1.42 24.16
CA PRO A 158 -14.21 -2.25 23.64
C PRO A 158 -15.59 -1.94 24.23
N VAL A 159 -15.65 -1.40 25.45
CA VAL A 159 -16.93 -1.11 26.13
C VAL A 159 -17.32 0.36 26.09
N GLY A 160 -16.47 1.21 25.54
CA GLY A 160 -16.77 2.64 25.42
C GLY A 160 -16.74 3.40 26.74
N LEU A 161 -16.10 2.84 27.76
CA LEU A 161 -16.01 3.49 29.07
C LEU A 161 -14.89 4.52 29.07
N ASN A 162 -14.98 5.45 30.02
CA ASN A 162 -13.95 6.46 30.22
C ASN A 162 -12.67 5.79 30.74
N SER A 163 -11.62 5.82 29.93
CA SER A 163 -10.35 5.16 30.25
C SER A 163 -9.60 5.79 31.42
N ASN A 164 -10.04 6.97 31.89
CA ASN A 164 -9.42 7.58 33.06
C ASN A 164 -9.64 6.76 34.33
N TYR A 165 -10.64 5.88 34.34
CA TYR A 165 -10.90 5.03 35.52
C TYR A 165 -9.86 3.94 35.73
N ASP A 166 -9.17 3.53 34.66
CA ASP A 166 -8.19 2.44 34.78
C ASP A 166 -7.14 2.60 33.66
N LYS A 167 -5.95 2.94 34.05
CA LYS A 167 -4.82 3.16 33.12
C LYS A 167 -3.64 2.31 33.52
N SER A 168 -2.83 1.93 32.54
CA SER A 168 -1.54 1.30 32.79
C SER A 168 -0.45 2.09 32.07
N PRO A 169 0.79 2.05 32.56
CA PRO A 169 1.86 2.79 31.89
C PRO A 169 2.10 2.29 30.46
N PHE A 170 2.31 3.21 29.53
CA PHE A 170 2.66 2.83 28.19
C PHE A 170 3.98 2.04 28.19
N HIS A 171 5.00 2.60 28.78
CA HIS A 171 6.24 1.89 29.04
C HIS A 171 6.21 1.39 30.48
N ILE A 172 6.30 0.12 30.74
CA ILE A 172 6.85 -1.00 29.91
C ILE A 172 5.76 -1.86 29.26
N TYR A 173 4.51 -1.76 29.70
CA TYR A 173 3.50 -2.74 29.29
C TYR A 173 3.20 -2.69 27.79
N TYR A 174 2.78 -1.52 27.30
CA TYR A 174 2.37 -1.42 25.89
C TYR A 174 3.56 -1.39 24.93
N THR A 175 4.70 -0.87 25.35
CA THR A 175 5.89 -0.95 24.51
C THR A 175 6.30 -2.40 24.28
N THR A 176 6.21 -3.24 25.32
CA THR A 176 6.54 -4.66 25.19
C THR A 176 5.51 -5.38 24.31
N LYS A 177 4.23 -5.11 24.55
CA LYS A 177 3.16 -5.74 23.78
C LYS A 177 3.25 -5.39 22.30
N ASP A 178 3.51 -4.12 21.99
CA ASP A 178 3.68 -3.67 20.61
C ASP A 178 4.90 -4.33 19.96
N THR A 179 5.99 -4.48 20.72
CA THR A 179 7.19 -5.15 20.20
C THR A 179 6.89 -6.61 19.82
N VAL A 180 6.12 -7.32 20.66
CA VAL A 180 5.70 -8.69 20.34
C VAL A 180 4.90 -8.71 19.04
N GLY A 181 3.98 -7.76 18.88
CA GLY A 181 3.18 -7.66 17.65
C GLY A 181 4.04 -7.41 16.41
N PHE A 182 5.00 -6.49 16.50
CA PHE A 182 5.90 -6.20 15.39
C PHE A 182 6.75 -7.43 15.04
N VAL A 183 7.29 -8.12 16.05
CA VAL A 183 8.11 -9.31 15.80
C VAL A 183 7.27 -10.40 15.12
N ALA A 184 6.04 -10.62 15.59
CA ALA A 184 5.16 -11.62 14.98
C ALA A 184 4.84 -11.28 13.53
N LEU A 185 4.55 -10.01 13.23
CA LEU A 185 4.25 -9.58 11.87
C LEU A 185 5.47 -9.73 10.95
N ILE A 186 6.64 -9.30 11.42
CA ILE A 186 7.87 -9.42 10.63
C ILE A 186 8.19 -10.90 10.39
N ALA A 187 8.00 -11.77 11.40
CA ALA A 187 8.22 -13.20 11.23
C ALA A 187 7.28 -13.78 10.17
N GLY A 188 6.02 -13.38 10.19
CA GLY A 188 5.05 -13.81 9.17
C GLY A 188 5.43 -13.34 7.77
N LEU A 189 5.87 -12.09 7.65
CA LEU A 189 6.31 -11.54 6.38
C LEU A 189 7.53 -12.30 5.85
N LEU A 190 8.51 -12.55 6.72
CA LEU A 190 9.69 -13.29 6.30
C LEU A 190 9.36 -14.73 5.93
N ALA A 191 8.42 -15.36 6.63
CA ALA A 191 7.97 -16.71 6.27
C ALA A 191 7.39 -16.73 4.85
N LEU A 192 6.57 -15.73 4.51
CA LEU A 192 6.05 -15.59 3.15
C LEU A 192 7.16 -15.32 2.14
N ALA A 193 7.98 -14.34 2.42
CA ALA A 193 8.99 -13.87 1.47
C ALA A 193 10.07 -14.92 1.20
N LEU A 194 10.38 -15.73 2.20
CA LEU A 194 11.43 -16.75 2.08
C LEU A 194 10.88 -18.12 1.68
N UNK A 195 9.66 -18.35 2.18
CA UNK A 195 9.28 -19.52 2.00
C UNK A 195 8.42 -19.68 1.00
N PHE A 196 7.50 -18.80 0.86
CA PHE A 196 6.41 -18.96 -0.11
C PHE A 196 6.22 -17.68 -0.93
N PRO A 197 7.27 -17.17 -1.59
CA PRO A 197 7.23 -15.80 -2.16
C PRO A 197 6.15 -15.61 -3.22
N GLY A 198 5.75 -16.65 -3.91
CA GLY A 198 4.74 -16.56 -4.97
C GLY A 198 3.33 -16.91 -4.53
N ALA A 199 3.10 -17.20 -3.25
CA ALA A 199 1.80 -17.72 -2.80
C ALA A 199 0.65 -16.74 -3.03
N LEU A 200 0.94 -15.44 -2.98
CA LEU A 200 -0.08 -14.39 -3.12
C LEU A 200 -0.02 -13.69 -4.47
N THR A 201 0.75 -14.20 -5.42
CA THR A 201 0.93 -13.56 -6.73
C THR A 201 0.12 -14.29 -7.81
N ASP A 202 -0.25 -13.54 -8.85
CA ASP A 202 -0.94 -14.10 -10.00
C ASP A 202 0.11 -14.59 -11.01
N PRO A 203 0.07 -15.85 -11.43
CA PRO A 203 1.07 -16.38 -12.37
C PRO A 203 1.07 -15.66 -13.73
N GLU A 204 -0.07 -15.11 -14.16
CA GLU A 204 -0.12 -14.36 -15.41
C GLU A 204 0.81 -13.15 -15.40
N ASN A 205 1.12 -12.61 -14.24
CA ASN A 205 1.98 -11.43 -14.14
C ASN A 205 3.48 -11.75 -14.26
N PHE A 206 3.82 -13.04 -14.49
CA PHE A 206 5.18 -13.43 -14.85
C PHE A 206 5.38 -13.45 -16.38
N ILE A 207 4.35 -13.08 -17.13
CA ILE A 207 4.41 -12.93 -18.60
C ILE A 207 4.50 -11.44 -18.90
N PRO A 208 5.54 -10.97 -19.59
CA PRO A 208 5.64 -9.52 -19.88
C PRO A 208 4.50 -9.03 -20.76
N ALA A 209 4.11 -7.78 -20.57
CA ALA A 209 3.05 -7.14 -21.37
C ALA A 209 3.57 -6.70 -22.74
#